data_6fb76b82927688121d52484ce1150fbe
#
_entry.id   6fb76b82927688121d52484ce1150fbe
#
_cell.length_a   1.000
_cell.length_b   1.000
_cell.length_c   1.000
_cell.angle_alpha   90.00
_cell.angle_beta   90.00
_cell.angle_gamma   90.00
#
_symmetry.space_group_name_H-M   'P 1'
#
loop_
_entity.id
_entity.type
_entity.pdbx_description
1 polymer ?
#
loop_
_entity_poly.entity_id
_entity_poly.type
_entity_poly.pdbx_seq_one_letter_code
_entity_poly.pdbx_strand_id
1 'polypeptide(L)'
;MKFNLNLQGAQELGNYIQPGSYSVKIKGFENKESKNGHPQIAISFTHKEEGEFTHYANGDTSNDFAKNWLYTFLKSVDIQDNNGQFSFTDKDIIGKPINIELERKYNEYTDKWNTVLKRFWKFEGTPVYEKIGIKENEKNDSDNKVQAQTGNVSNGAVTSDNPFANANGPIDISDEDLPF
;
A
#
# COMPACT_ATOMS: atom_id res chain seq x y z
N MET A 1 -35.88 -3.89 10.66
CA MET A 1 -34.81 -4.85 10.96
C MET A 1 -33.77 -4.15 11.83
N LYS A 2 -33.31 -4.76 12.95
CA LYS A 2 -32.34 -4.11 13.87
C LYS A 2 -31.06 -4.94 13.87
N PHE A 3 -29.96 -4.31 13.61
CA PHE A 3 -28.64 -4.97 13.63
C PHE A 3 -27.91 -4.58 14.92
N ASN A 4 -27.31 -5.54 15.60
CA ASN A 4 -26.41 -5.34 16.73
C ASN A 4 -25.03 -5.86 16.32
N LEU A 5 -24.10 -4.96 16.04
CA LEU A 5 -22.72 -5.28 15.65
C LEU A 5 -21.78 -4.83 16.77
N ASN A 6 -20.91 -5.73 17.19
CA ASN A 6 -19.79 -5.36 18.07
C ASN A 6 -18.56 -5.11 17.19
N LEU A 7 -18.21 -3.85 17.00
CA LEU A 7 -17.05 -3.41 16.20
C LEU A 7 -15.95 -2.81 17.11
N GLN A 8 -15.95 -3.18 18.37
CA GLN A 8 -14.94 -2.71 19.32
C GLN A 8 -13.54 -3.16 18.86
N GLY A 9 -12.63 -2.19 18.65
CA GLY A 9 -11.27 -2.44 18.12
C GLY A 9 -11.19 -2.51 16.59
N ALA A 10 -12.30 -2.36 15.86
CA ALA A 10 -12.25 -2.20 14.42
C ALA A 10 -11.55 -0.87 14.06
N GLN A 11 -10.71 -0.91 13.04
CA GLN A 11 -10.08 0.28 12.47
C GLN A 11 -10.64 0.53 11.08
N GLU A 12 -10.72 1.79 10.68
CA GLU A 12 -11.05 2.13 9.31
C GLU A 12 -9.97 1.59 8.36
N LEU A 13 -10.41 1.03 7.24
CA LEU A 13 -9.49 0.63 6.17
C LEU A 13 -8.90 1.90 5.58
N GLY A 14 -7.59 2.10 5.78
CA GLY A 14 -6.87 3.23 5.19
C GLY A 14 -6.84 3.15 3.66
N ASN A 15 -6.83 4.31 3.02
CA ASN A 15 -6.56 4.38 1.59
C ASN A 15 -5.07 4.09 1.34
N TYR A 16 -4.78 3.33 0.29
CA TYR A 16 -3.41 3.06 -0.14
C TYR A 16 -3.04 3.96 -1.31
N ILE A 17 -1.84 4.53 -1.25
CA ILE A 17 -1.33 5.37 -2.33
C ILE A 17 -1.18 4.52 -3.61
N GLN A 18 -1.79 4.99 -4.69
CA GLN A 18 -1.75 4.36 -6.00
C GLN A 18 -0.38 4.60 -6.69
N PRO A 19 -0.03 3.85 -7.76
CA PRO A 19 1.14 4.14 -8.58
C PRO A 19 1.18 5.59 -9.07
N GLY A 20 2.36 6.20 -9.01
CA GLY A 20 2.56 7.61 -9.34
C GLY A 20 3.74 8.22 -8.61
N SER A 21 3.91 9.53 -8.75
CA SER A 21 4.93 10.32 -8.07
C SER A 21 4.32 11.30 -7.09
N TYR A 22 4.79 11.29 -5.86
CA TYR A 22 4.16 12.04 -4.77
C TYR A 22 5.18 12.64 -3.81
N SER A 23 4.87 13.84 -3.33
CA SER A 23 5.50 14.37 -2.12
C SER A 23 4.75 13.89 -0.90
N VAL A 24 5.39 13.09 -0.08
CA VAL A 24 4.81 12.44 1.10
C VAL A 24 5.55 12.86 2.37
N LYS A 25 4.96 12.56 3.52
CA LYS A 25 5.66 12.65 4.82
C LYS A 25 5.95 11.25 5.35
N ILE A 26 7.06 11.10 6.04
CA ILE A 26 7.34 9.89 6.79
C ILE A 26 6.42 9.84 8.01
N LYS A 27 5.63 8.77 8.12
CA LYS A 27 4.73 8.51 9.23
C LYS A 27 5.35 7.59 10.28
N GLY A 28 6.21 6.66 9.84
CA GLY A 28 6.86 5.69 10.70
C GLY A 28 8.19 5.21 10.13
N PHE A 29 9.11 4.86 11.04
CA PHE A 29 10.40 4.28 10.73
C PHE A 29 10.74 3.27 11.83
N GLU A 30 10.62 1.99 11.55
CA GLU A 30 10.64 0.94 12.55
C GLU A 30 11.54 -0.22 12.13
N ASN A 31 12.36 -0.72 13.07
CA ASN A 31 13.06 -1.98 12.90
C ASN A 31 12.06 -3.14 13.02
N LYS A 32 12.08 -4.05 12.04
CA LYS A 32 11.24 -5.25 12.00
C LYS A 32 12.05 -6.46 11.56
N GLU A 33 11.46 -7.62 11.71
CA GLU A 33 11.95 -8.85 11.12
C GLU A 33 10.96 -9.37 10.09
N SER A 34 11.47 -9.91 9.00
CA SER A 34 10.66 -10.64 8.03
C SER A 34 10.14 -11.95 8.63
N LYS A 35 9.20 -12.61 7.96
CA LYS A 35 8.71 -13.94 8.38
C LYS A 35 9.81 -14.99 8.50
N ASN A 36 10.94 -14.78 7.81
CA ASN A 36 12.10 -15.68 7.82
C ASN A 36 13.22 -15.20 8.77
N GLY A 37 12.94 -14.22 9.64
CA GLY A 37 13.92 -13.71 10.62
C GLY A 37 14.97 -12.75 10.03
N HIS A 38 14.81 -12.28 8.79
CA HIS A 38 15.75 -11.31 8.22
C HIS A 38 15.42 -9.89 8.71
N PRO A 39 16.45 -9.08 9.06
CA PRO A 39 16.24 -7.72 9.51
C PRO A 39 15.65 -6.86 8.39
N GLN A 40 14.64 -6.08 8.73
CA GLN A 40 13.96 -5.16 7.85
C GLN A 40 13.73 -3.82 8.53
N ILE A 41 13.62 -2.76 7.75
CA ILE A 41 13.17 -1.46 8.20
C ILE A 41 11.84 -1.15 7.50
N ALA A 42 10.77 -1.05 8.29
CA ALA A 42 9.48 -0.63 7.79
C ALA A 42 9.41 0.91 7.79
N ILE A 43 9.26 1.48 6.61
CA ILE A 43 9.15 2.92 6.39
C ILE A 43 7.75 3.22 5.89
N SER A 44 6.96 3.87 6.74
CA SER A 44 5.59 4.24 6.40
C SER A 44 5.53 5.68 5.93
N PHE A 45 4.88 5.89 4.80
CA PHE A 45 4.66 7.19 4.17
C PHE A 45 3.17 7.54 4.21
N THR A 46 2.87 8.82 4.33
CA THR A 46 1.50 9.33 4.26
C THR A 46 1.40 10.50 3.29
N HIS A 47 0.37 10.47 2.46
CA HIS A 47 -0.04 11.57 1.58
C HIS A 47 -1.41 12.07 2.03
N LYS A 48 -1.61 13.38 2.02
CA LYS A 48 -2.81 14.02 2.57
C LYS A 48 -4.12 13.52 1.92
N GLU A 49 -4.08 13.24 0.61
CA GLU A 49 -5.27 12.91 -0.18
C GLU A 49 -5.31 11.43 -0.61
N GLU A 50 -4.14 10.82 -0.84
CA GLU A 50 -4.04 9.48 -1.42
C GLU A 50 -3.92 8.36 -0.38
N GLY A 51 -3.64 8.69 0.89
CA GLY A 51 -3.54 7.71 1.97
C GLY A 51 -2.12 7.32 2.34
N GLU A 52 -1.84 6.05 2.51
CA GLU A 52 -0.60 5.54 3.11
C GLU A 52 0.07 4.47 2.24
N PHE A 53 1.38 4.37 2.38
CA PHE A 53 2.18 3.32 1.76
C PHE A 53 3.31 2.93 2.72
N THR A 54 3.59 1.63 2.86
CA THR A 54 4.72 1.14 3.66
C THR A 54 5.68 0.37 2.77
N HIS A 55 6.95 0.78 2.81
CA HIS A 55 8.07 0.09 2.18
C HIS A 55 8.85 -0.69 3.24
N TYR A 56 9.23 -1.93 2.92
CA TYR A 56 10.08 -2.76 3.74
C TYR A 56 11.47 -2.83 3.09
N ALA A 57 12.38 -2.01 3.60
CA ALA A 57 13.78 -2.02 3.17
C ALA A 57 14.54 -3.16 3.85
N ASN A 58 15.56 -3.70 3.18
CA ASN A 58 16.50 -4.62 3.83
C ASN A 58 17.27 -3.87 4.93
N GLY A 59 17.20 -4.38 6.18
CA GLY A 59 17.88 -3.81 7.35
C GLY A 59 19.28 -4.38 7.59
N ASP A 60 19.74 -5.34 6.79
CA ASP A 60 21.06 -5.94 6.92
C ASP A 60 22.14 -5.00 6.33
N THR A 61 22.76 -4.22 7.20
CA THR A 61 23.83 -3.28 6.85
C THR A 61 25.17 -3.94 6.52
N SER A 62 25.31 -5.25 6.65
CA SER A 62 26.44 -6.00 6.12
C SER A 62 26.37 -6.17 4.60
N ASN A 63 25.14 -6.07 4.04
CA ASN A 63 24.89 -6.05 2.61
C ASN A 63 25.13 -4.63 2.04
N ASP A 64 26.05 -4.50 1.11
CA ASP A 64 26.44 -3.20 0.55
C ASP A 64 25.29 -2.48 -0.17
N PHE A 65 24.40 -3.22 -0.85
CA PHE A 65 23.24 -2.62 -1.50
C PHE A 65 22.27 -2.04 -0.45
N ALA A 66 21.93 -2.80 0.58
CA ALA A 66 21.05 -2.34 1.66
C ALA A 66 21.65 -1.14 2.41
N LYS A 67 22.93 -1.22 2.72
CA LYS A 67 23.69 -0.13 3.36
C LYS A 67 23.66 1.16 2.53
N ASN A 68 23.97 1.08 1.23
CA ASN A 68 23.97 2.24 0.33
C ASN A 68 22.55 2.81 0.12
N TRP A 69 21.54 1.94 0.07
CA TRP A 69 20.15 2.35 -0.04
C TRP A 69 19.71 3.15 1.21
N LEU A 70 19.98 2.62 2.41
CA LEU A 70 19.66 3.28 3.68
C LEU A 70 20.42 4.59 3.85
N TYR A 71 21.72 4.62 3.50
CA TYR A 71 22.51 5.83 3.51
C TYR A 71 21.88 6.92 2.63
N THR A 72 21.55 6.58 1.40
CA THR A 72 20.93 7.51 0.44
C THR A 72 19.57 7.99 0.95
N PHE A 73 18.77 7.07 1.53
CA PHE A 73 17.48 7.42 2.10
C PHE A 73 17.61 8.43 3.25
N LEU A 74 18.46 8.17 4.23
CA LEU A 74 18.67 9.06 5.38
C LEU A 74 19.21 10.43 4.95
N LYS A 75 20.09 10.47 3.95
CA LYS A 75 20.56 11.74 3.37
C LYS A 75 19.45 12.50 2.65
N SER A 76 18.56 11.82 1.96
CA SER A 76 17.44 12.46 1.24
C SER A 76 16.41 13.12 2.18
N VAL A 77 16.38 12.72 3.43
CA VAL A 77 15.52 13.31 4.46
C VAL A 77 16.29 14.17 5.47
N ASP A 78 17.49 14.60 5.09
CA ASP A 78 18.35 15.51 5.89
C ASP A 78 18.66 14.99 7.30
N ILE A 79 18.90 13.69 7.45
CA ILE A 79 19.52 13.14 8.66
C ILE A 79 21.01 13.31 8.53
N GLN A 80 21.62 13.96 9.52
CA GLN A 80 23.07 14.22 9.52
C GLN A 80 23.84 12.94 9.85
N ASP A 81 24.96 12.77 9.17
CA ASP A 81 25.90 11.70 9.45
C ASP A 81 27.24 12.24 9.97
N ASN A 82 27.94 11.42 10.73
CA ASN A 82 29.32 11.63 11.13
C ASN A 82 30.17 10.49 10.54
N ASN A 83 30.86 10.78 9.44
CA ASN A 83 31.68 9.78 8.72
C ASN A 83 30.93 8.48 8.38
N GLY A 84 29.70 8.61 7.89
CA GLY A 84 28.84 7.46 7.54
C GLY A 84 28.11 6.81 8.71
N GLN A 85 28.26 7.34 9.92
CA GLN A 85 27.50 6.91 11.08
C GLN A 85 26.31 7.84 11.30
N PHE A 86 25.12 7.27 11.38
CA PHE A 86 23.88 7.98 11.68
C PHE A 86 23.45 7.71 13.12
N SER A 87 23.15 8.76 13.86
CA SER A 87 22.53 8.68 15.18
C SER A 87 21.30 9.58 15.19
N PHE A 88 20.13 8.99 15.25
CA PHE A 88 18.86 9.71 15.21
C PHE A 88 17.78 8.89 15.94
N THR A 89 16.68 9.56 16.26
CA THR A 89 15.48 8.96 16.83
C THR A 89 14.34 9.02 15.82
N ASP A 90 13.25 8.31 16.09
CA ASP A 90 12.01 8.40 15.33
C ASP A 90 11.49 9.85 15.21
N LYS A 91 11.68 10.68 16.25
CA LYS A 91 11.31 12.10 16.25
C LYS A 91 12.09 12.95 15.23
N ASP A 92 13.29 12.53 14.90
CA ASP A 92 14.14 13.25 13.94
C ASP A 92 13.76 12.96 12.49
N ILE A 93 13.01 11.88 12.23
CA ILE A 93 12.67 11.42 10.88
C ILE A 93 11.16 11.49 10.60
N ILE A 94 10.31 11.25 11.60
CA ILE A 94 8.85 11.33 11.44
C ILE A 94 8.43 12.76 11.11
N GLY A 95 7.55 12.89 10.13
CA GLY A 95 7.05 14.17 9.63
C GLY A 95 7.91 14.83 8.56
N LYS A 96 9.14 14.33 8.32
CA LYS A 96 9.99 14.86 7.25
C LYS A 96 9.39 14.58 5.87
N PRO A 97 9.43 15.56 4.95
CA PRO A 97 8.96 15.39 3.59
C PRO A 97 10.00 14.68 2.74
N ILE A 98 9.53 13.87 1.80
CA ILE A 98 10.32 13.19 0.78
C ILE A 98 9.45 13.00 -0.46
N ASN A 99 10.08 12.94 -1.63
CA ASN A 99 9.41 12.54 -2.86
C ASN A 99 9.60 11.05 -3.09
N ILE A 100 8.54 10.37 -3.51
CA ILE A 100 8.55 8.95 -3.86
C ILE A 100 7.91 8.73 -5.22
N GLU A 101 8.36 7.72 -5.94
CA GLU A 101 7.69 7.17 -7.11
C GLU A 101 7.31 5.72 -6.83
N LEU A 102 6.04 5.42 -7.02
CA LEU A 102 5.46 4.09 -6.87
C LEU A 102 5.11 3.51 -8.23
N GLU A 103 5.36 2.21 -8.41
CA GLU A 103 5.00 1.46 -9.61
C GLU A 103 4.32 0.15 -9.27
N ARG A 104 3.64 -0.46 -10.25
CA ARG A 104 3.17 -1.85 -10.13
C ARG A 104 4.29 -2.79 -10.58
N LYS A 105 4.51 -3.83 -9.77
CA LYS A 105 5.45 -4.91 -10.09
C LYS A 105 4.77 -6.24 -9.87
N TYR A 106 4.85 -7.10 -10.88
CA TYR A 106 4.37 -8.48 -10.78
C TYR A 106 5.30 -9.32 -9.90
N ASN A 107 4.70 -10.09 -9.01
CA ASN A 107 5.41 -11.02 -8.13
C ASN A 107 5.07 -12.45 -8.55
N GLU A 108 6.01 -13.12 -9.20
CA GLU A 108 5.85 -14.49 -9.72
C GLU A 108 5.59 -15.52 -8.61
N TYR A 109 6.09 -15.30 -7.38
CA TYR A 109 5.89 -16.24 -6.27
C TYR A 109 4.46 -16.22 -5.72
N THR A 110 3.81 -15.05 -5.77
CA THR A 110 2.46 -14.89 -5.23
C THR A 110 1.41 -14.76 -6.32
N ASP A 111 1.85 -14.77 -7.60
CA ASP A 111 1.00 -14.56 -8.77
C ASP A 111 0.13 -13.29 -8.67
N LYS A 112 0.76 -12.19 -8.18
CA LYS A 112 0.06 -10.94 -7.92
C LYS A 112 0.88 -9.71 -8.30
N TRP A 113 0.17 -8.69 -8.73
CA TRP A 113 0.72 -7.35 -8.89
C TRP A 113 0.74 -6.62 -7.54
N ASN A 114 1.89 -6.04 -7.18
CA ASN A 114 2.07 -5.26 -5.97
C ASN A 114 2.48 -3.83 -6.31
N THR A 115 2.01 -2.86 -5.53
CA THR A 115 2.57 -1.51 -5.56
C THR A 115 3.87 -1.51 -4.78
N VAL A 116 4.95 -1.06 -5.40
CA VAL A 116 6.29 -1.03 -4.82
C VAL A 116 6.92 0.35 -4.94
N LEU A 117 7.83 0.67 -4.04
CA LEU A 117 8.67 1.87 -4.14
C LEU A 117 9.70 1.65 -5.24
N LYS A 118 9.61 2.44 -6.31
CA LYS A 118 10.55 2.43 -7.43
C LYS A 118 11.78 3.26 -7.13
N ARG A 119 11.57 4.49 -6.66
CA ARG A 119 12.63 5.41 -6.26
C ARG A 119 12.12 6.45 -5.27
N PHE A 120 13.06 7.14 -4.65
CA PHE A 120 12.81 8.30 -3.80
C PHE A 120 13.87 9.37 -4.06
N TRP A 121 13.54 10.61 -3.71
CA TRP A 121 14.49 11.73 -3.78
C TRP A 121 14.10 12.83 -2.80
N LYS A 122 15.07 13.69 -2.51
CA LYS A 122 14.89 14.79 -1.56
C LYS A 122 13.75 15.71 -1.98
N PHE A 123 12.96 16.14 -1.00
CA PHE A 123 11.96 17.20 -1.20
C PHE A 123 12.66 18.57 -1.19
N GLU A 124 12.54 19.33 -2.27
CA GLU A 124 13.18 20.64 -2.45
C GLU A 124 12.20 21.81 -2.40
N GLY A 125 11.07 21.63 -1.69
CA GLY A 125 10.08 22.70 -1.47
C GLY A 125 8.94 22.75 -2.49
N THR A 126 9.11 22.15 -3.67
CA THR A 126 8.03 22.06 -4.67
C THR A 126 7.37 20.68 -4.60
N PRO A 127 6.08 20.60 -4.25
CA PRO A 127 5.38 19.34 -4.20
C PRO A 127 5.25 18.68 -5.57
N VAL A 128 5.46 17.36 -5.60
CA VAL A 128 5.19 16.51 -6.76
C VAL A 128 3.88 15.76 -6.54
N TYR A 129 3.02 15.77 -7.53
CA TYR A 129 1.78 15.01 -7.53
C TYR A 129 1.46 14.57 -8.96
N GLU A 130 1.66 13.30 -9.24
CA GLU A 130 1.34 12.69 -10.53
C GLU A 130 0.79 11.28 -10.28
N LYS A 131 -0.50 11.10 -10.46
CA LYS A 131 -1.17 9.82 -10.30
C LYS A 131 -1.23 9.09 -11.63
N ILE A 132 -0.55 7.94 -11.72
CA ILE A 132 -0.56 7.08 -12.91
C ILE A 132 -1.74 6.10 -12.83
N GLY A 133 -2.08 5.65 -11.62
CA GLY A 133 -3.10 4.66 -11.39
C GLY A 133 -2.66 3.22 -11.73
N ILE A 134 -3.63 2.30 -11.71
CA ILE A 134 -3.43 0.88 -12.00
C ILE A 134 -3.96 0.58 -13.39
N LYS A 135 -3.11 0.04 -14.27
CA LYS A 135 -3.52 -0.39 -15.61
C LYS A 135 -4.36 -1.67 -15.51
N GLU A 136 -5.22 -1.89 -16.52
CA GLU A 136 -6.16 -3.04 -16.52
C GLU A 136 -5.45 -4.39 -16.35
N ASN A 137 -4.35 -4.59 -17.08
CA ASN A 137 -3.53 -5.80 -17.02
C ASN A 137 -2.68 -5.95 -15.75
N GLU A 138 -2.67 -4.92 -14.88
CA GLU A 138 -1.93 -4.90 -13.62
C GLU A 138 -2.86 -5.01 -12.39
N LYS A 139 -4.14 -5.24 -12.61
CA LYS A 139 -5.13 -5.39 -11.53
C LYS A 139 -5.13 -6.81 -10.97
N ASN A 140 -5.28 -6.91 -9.67
CA ASN A 140 -5.64 -8.14 -8.97
C ASN A 140 -7.16 -8.16 -8.71
N ASP A 141 -7.73 -9.31 -8.42
CA ASP A 141 -9.15 -9.43 -8.04
C ASP A 141 -9.54 -8.54 -6.85
N SER A 142 -8.59 -8.28 -5.93
CA SER A 142 -8.78 -7.40 -4.78
C SER A 142 -8.81 -5.91 -5.13
N ASP A 143 -8.14 -5.48 -6.21
CA ASP A 143 -8.09 -4.08 -6.61
C ASP A 143 -9.47 -3.57 -7.10
N ASN A 144 -10.27 -4.45 -7.68
CA ASN A 144 -11.64 -4.14 -8.13
C ASN A 144 -12.61 -3.83 -6.97
N LYS A 145 -12.35 -4.36 -5.76
CA LYS A 145 -13.22 -4.12 -4.58
C LYS A 145 -12.99 -2.75 -3.96
N VAL A 146 -11.81 -2.16 -4.11
CA VAL A 146 -11.46 -0.85 -3.54
C VAL A 146 -12.01 0.30 -4.40
N GLN A 147 -12.09 0.12 -5.72
CA GLN A 147 -12.65 1.13 -6.63
C GLN A 147 -14.18 1.30 -6.52
N ALA A 148 -14.91 0.28 -6.04
CA ALA A 148 -16.36 0.37 -5.87
C ALA A 148 -16.80 1.29 -4.72
N GLN A 149 -15.90 1.72 -3.83
CA GLN A 149 -16.22 2.60 -2.69
C GLN A 149 -15.98 4.11 -2.92
N THR A 150 -15.32 4.49 -4.01
CA THR A 150 -15.09 5.92 -4.36
C THR A 150 -15.93 6.42 -5.54
N GLY A 151 -16.93 5.65 -5.96
CA GLY A 151 -17.82 5.97 -7.09
C GLY A 151 -18.95 6.90 -6.71
N ASN A 152 -18.77 8.14 -7.08
CA ASN A 152 -19.70 9.23 -7.35
C ASN A 152 -21.14 8.76 -7.64
N VAL A 153 -22.10 9.29 -6.88
CA VAL A 153 -23.53 9.22 -7.22
C VAL A 153 -23.76 10.10 -8.44
N SER A 154 -23.80 9.51 -9.62
CA SER A 154 -24.36 10.12 -10.81
C SER A 154 -25.40 9.22 -11.41
N ASN A 155 -26.65 9.69 -11.41
CA ASN A 155 -27.80 9.06 -12.04
C ASN A 155 -27.56 8.80 -13.53
N GLY A 156 -27.64 7.55 -13.95
CA GLY A 156 -27.62 7.16 -15.35
C GLY A 156 -28.02 5.69 -15.53
N ALA A 157 -29.22 5.49 -16.00
CA ALA A 157 -29.86 4.31 -16.60
C ALA A 157 -29.22 2.93 -16.39
N VAL A 158 -29.94 2.11 -15.64
CA VAL A 158 -29.75 0.68 -15.44
C VAL A 158 -29.96 -0.06 -16.77
N THR A 159 -28.89 -0.66 -17.32
CA THR A 159 -29.04 -1.84 -18.17
C THR A 159 -28.58 -3.04 -17.33
N SER A 160 -29.56 -3.88 -17.04
CA SER A 160 -29.41 -5.08 -16.23
C SER A 160 -28.72 -6.17 -17.03
N ASP A 161 -27.47 -6.48 -16.70
CA ASP A 161 -26.91 -7.81 -16.91
C ASP A 161 -26.62 -8.44 -15.52
N ASN A 162 -27.68 -8.96 -14.93
CA ASN A 162 -27.59 -9.82 -13.79
C ASN A 162 -27.61 -11.26 -14.29
N PRO A 163 -26.48 -12.02 -14.23
CA PRO A 163 -26.42 -13.40 -14.72
C PRO A 163 -27.34 -14.35 -13.94
N PHE A 164 -27.96 -13.91 -12.85
CA PHE A 164 -28.89 -14.68 -12.05
C PHE A 164 -30.38 -14.31 -12.26
N ALA A 165 -30.68 -13.42 -13.21
CA ALA A 165 -32.06 -12.95 -13.45
C ALA A 165 -33.00 -14.05 -14.02
N ASN A 166 -32.45 -15.21 -14.46
CA ASN A 166 -33.21 -16.33 -15.04
C ASN A 166 -33.24 -17.58 -14.15
N ALA A 167 -32.81 -17.53 -12.89
CA ALA A 167 -32.97 -18.64 -11.96
C ALA A 167 -34.34 -18.57 -11.32
N ASN A 168 -35.39 -18.93 -12.07
CA ASN A 168 -36.74 -19.19 -11.55
C ASN A 168 -36.81 -20.64 -11.05
N GLY A 169 -36.59 -20.84 -9.77
CA GLY A 169 -36.85 -22.09 -9.09
C GLY A 169 -36.09 -22.22 -7.78
N PRO A 170 -36.68 -22.79 -6.73
CA PRO A 170 -35.93 -23.16 -5.55
C PRO A 170 -34.93 -24.25 -5.94
N ILE A 171 -33.66 -24.10 -5.54
CA ILE A 171 -32.64 -25.13 -5.66
C ILE A 171 -33.03 -26.22 -4.66
N ASP A 172 -33.50 -27.34 -5.17
CA ASP A 172 -33.75 -28.55 -4.39
C ASP A 172 -32.43 -29.31 -4.26
N ILE A 173 -31.76 -29.14 -3.11
CA ILE A 173 -30.55 -29.88 -2.77
C ILE A 173 -30.98 -31.12 -2.04
N SER A 174 -30.92 -32.29 -2.68
CA SER A 174 -31.18 -33.57 -2.03
C SER A 174 -30.05 -33.91 -1.03
N ASP A 175 -30.39 -34.54 0.08
CA ASP A 175 -29.45 -34.92 1.16
C ASP A 175 -28.37 -35.92 0.70
N GLU A 176 -28.41 -36.41 -0.52
CA GLU A 176 -27.44 -37.35 -1.10
C GLU A 176 -26.20 -36.61 -1.72
N ASP A 177 -26.25 -35.28 -1.86
CA ASP A 177 -25.17 -34.50 -2.47
C ASP A 177 -24.21 -33.85 -1.45
N LEU A 178 -24.32 -34.17 -0.16
CA LEU A 178 -23.43 -33.68 0.87
C LEU A 178 -22.26 -34.67 1.11
N PRO A 179 -21.03 -34.33 0.80
CA PRO A 179 -19.87 -35.15 1.18
C PRO A 179 -19.62 -34.99 2.68
N PHE A 180 -19.82 -36.05 3.45
CA PHE A 180 -19.36 -36.16 4.82
C PHE A 180 -17.92 -36.64 4.88
#